data_f55b283f59270422ca164899fcdd3a55
#
_entry.id   f55b283f59270422ca164899fcdd3a55
#
_cell.length_a   1.000
_cell.length_b   1.000
_cell.length_c   1.000
_cell.angle_alpha   90.00
_cell.angle_beta   90.00
_cell.angle_gamma   90.00
#
_symmetry.space_group_name_H-M   'P 1'
#
loop_
_entity.id
_entity.type
_entity.pdbx_description
1 polymer ?
#
loop_
_entity_poly.entity_id
_entity_poly.type
_entity_poly.pdbx_seq_one_letter_code
_entity_poly.pdbx_strand_id
1 'polypeptide(L)' 'RDAQAAATVEEVDAWRLRCARELFLAIGLPLHEASTRSMLLYAYVFGVSMMNCEKFDGDIARMKSDILKLIAIPAVIPA' A
#
# COMPACT_ATOMS: atom_id res chain seq x y z
N ARG A 1 12.45 -12.90 22.83
CA ARG A 1 11.40 -12.23 22.10
C ARG A 1 10.02 -12.64 22.57
N ASP A 2 9.17 -11.70 22.70
CA ASP A 2 7.84 -11.92 23.23
C ASP A 2 6.88 -12.35 22.12
N ALA A 3 6.32 -13.55 22.25
CA ALA A 3 5.35 -14.06 21.28
C ALA A 3 4.09 -13.20 21.25
N GLN A 4 3.74 -12.61 22.37
CA GLN A 4 2.57 -11.73 22.47
C GLN A 4 2.78 -10.43 21.68
N ALA A 5 3.99 -9.88 21.72
CA ALA A 5 4.32 -8.69 20.93
C ALA A 5 4.27 -8.99 19.43
N ALA A 6 4.75 -10.15 19.01
CA ALA A 6 4.68 -10.56 17.61
C ALA A 6 3.24 -10.72 17.15
N ALA A 7 2.39 -11.32 17.99
CA ALA A 7 0.97 -11.49 17.67
C ALA A 7 0.28 -10.12 17.54
N THR A 8 0.64 -9.16 18.39
CA THR A 8 0.07 -7.81 18.34
C THR A 8 0.44 -7.11 17.02
N VAL A 9 1.68 -7.24 16.59
CA VAL A 9 2.12 -6.67 15.32
C VAL A 9 1.34 -7.27 14.15
N GLU A 10 1.18 -8.59 14.14
CA GLU A 10 0.40 -9.26 13.11
C GLU A 10 -1.05 -8.77 13.08
N GLU A 11 -1.64 -8.57 14.24
CA GLU A 11 -3.00 -8.07 14.33
C GLU A 11 -3.13 -6.65 13.79
N VAL A 12 -2.18 -5.79 14.10
CA VAL A 12 -2.17 -4.41 13.61
C VAL A 12 -2.01 -4.39 12.09
N ASP A 13 -1.09 -5.19 11.57
CA ASP A 13 -0.87 -5.27 10.13
C ASP A 13 -2.12 -5.79 9.41
N ALA A 14 -2.74 -6.83 9.95
CA ALA A 14 -3.95 -7.38 9.36
C ALA A 14 -5.08 -6.35 9.37
N TRP A 15 -5.19 -5.59 10.44
CA TRP A 15 -6.21 -4.56 10.55
C TRP A 15 -5.99 -3.46 9.51
N ARG A 16 -4.75 -3.01 9.36
CA ARG A 16 -4.42 -1.98 8.37
C ARG A 16 -4.69 -2.45 6.96
N LEU A 17 -4.36 -3.71 6.66
CA LEU A 17 -4.62 -4.27 5.34
C LEU A 17 -6.12 -4.37 5.07
N ARG A 18 -6.91 -4.74 6.08
CA ARG A 18 -8.37 -4.77 5.92
C ARG A 18 -8.93 -3.38 5.67
N CYS A 19 -8.43 -2.37 6.39
CA CYS A 19 -8.88 -0.99 6.18
C CYS A 19 -8.57 -0.51 4.76
N ALA A 20 -7.36 -0.79 4.28
CA ALA A 20 -6.97 -0.41 2.93
C ALA A 20 -7.84 -1.12 1.90
N ARG A 21 -8.11 -2.42 2.12
CA ARG A 21 -8.94 -3.18 1.21
C ARG A 21 -10.35 -2.60 1.12
N GLU A 22 -10.92 -2.17 2.27
CA GLU A 22 -12.24 -1.56 2.27
C GLU A 22 -12.29 -0.29 1.44
N LEU A 23 -11.22 0.50 1.47
CA LEU A 23 -11.14 1.69 0.64
C LEU A 23 -11.16 1.33 -0.86
N PHE A 24 -10.40 0.33 -1.25
CA PHE A 24 -10.39 -0.10 -2.65
C PHE A 24 -11.72 -0.71 -3.08
N LEU A 25 -12.38 -1.43 -2.18
CA LEU A 25 -13.71 -1.93 -2.46
C LEU A 25 -14.70 -0.79 -2.65
N ALA A 26 -14.56 0.26 -1.84
CA ALA A 26 -15.47 1.41 -1.91
C ALA A 26 -15.36 2.15 -3.26
N ILE A 27 -14.20 2.13 -3.88
CA ILE A 27 -14.03 2.76 -5.20
C ILE A 27 -14.38 1.81 -6.35
N GLY A 28 -14.90 0.63 -6.04
CA GLY A 28 -15.48 -0.25 -7.05
C GLY A 28 -14.61 -1.40 -7.53
N LEU A 29 -13.47 -1.65 -6.91
CA LEU A 29 -12.62 -2.76 -7.32
C LEU A 29 -13.18 -4.09 -6.80
N PRO A 30 -13.02 -5.17 -7.56
CA PRO A 30 -13.40 -6.50 -7.06
C PRO A 30 -12.49 -6.92 -5.91
N LEU A 31 -12.97 -7.83 -5.07
CA LEU A 31 -12.32 -8.23 -3.84
C LEU A 31 -10.88 -8.68 -4.05
N HIS A 32 -10.65 -9.51 -5.05
CA HIS A 32 -9.30 -10.00 -5.33
C HIS A 32 -8.33 -8.86 -5.62
N GLU A 33 -8.74 -7.94 -6.47
CA GLU A 33 -7.91 -6.82 -6.85
C GLU A 33 -7.74 -5.84 -5.70
N ALA A 34 -8.80 -5.59 -4.94
CA ALA A 34 -8.72 -4.74 -3.76
C ALA A 34 -7.70 -5.29 -2.76
N SER A 35 -7.71 -6.60 -2.55
CA SER A 35 -6.76 -7.24 -1.64
C SER A 35 -5.32 -7.10 -2.13
N THR A 36 -5.10 -7.33 -3.42
CA THR A 36 -3.77 -7.22 -4.01
C THR A 36 -3.24 -5.79 -3.91
N ARG A 37 -4.07 -4.82 -4.24
CA ARG A 37 -3.65 -3.42 -4.19
C ARG A 37 -3.44 -2.93 -2.77
N SER A 38 -4.22 -3.43 -1.81
CA SER A 38 -4.01 -3.04 -0.41
C SER A 38 -2.67 -3.56 0.11
N MET A 39 -2.29 -4.77 -0.26
CA MET A 39 -0.98 -5.29 0.09
C MET A 39 0.13 -4.46 -0.56
N LEU A 40 -0.04 -4.12 -1.82
CA LEU A 40 0.94 -3.32 -2.54
C LEU A 40 1.10 -1.94 -1.91
N LEU A 41 -0.01 -1.30 -1.58
CA LEU A 41 0.02 0.00 -0.92
C LEU A 41 0.72 -0.06 0.42
N TYR A 42 0.37 -1.05 1.24
CA TYR A 42 0.94 -1.18 2.56
C TYR A 42 2.44 -1.47 2.49
N ALA A 43 2.83 -2.38 1.61
CA ALA A 43 4.25 -2.69 1.41
C ALA A 43 5.04 -1.48 0.92
N TYR A 44 4.45 -0.68 0.02
CA TYR A 44 5.10 0.53 -0.46
C TYR A 44 5.29 1.55 0.66
N VAL A 45 4.24 1.83 1.41
CA VAL A 45 4.32 2.80 2.51
C VAL A 45 5.32 2.35 3.56
N PHE A 46 5.28 1.07 3.92
CA PHE A 46 6.21 0.52 4.90
C PHE A 46 7.65 0.60 4.37
N GLY A 47 7.86 0.21 3.12
CA GLY A 47 9.19 0.23 2.52
C GLY A 47 9.76 1.63 2.43
N VAL A 48 8.96 2.59 2.00
CA VAL A 48 9.40 3.98 1.88
C VAL A 48 9.77 4.55 3.26
N SER A 49 9.04 4.18 4.30
CA SER A 49 9.34 4.66 5.64
C SER A 49 10.68 4.15 6.16
N MET A 50 11.18 3.05 5.60
CA MET A 50 12.45 2.45 5.96
C MET A 50 13.60 2.91 5.06
N MET A 51 13.30 3.63 4.00
CA MET A 51 14.29 4.05 3.00
C MET A 51 14.68 5.50 3.19
N ASN A 52 15.94 5.78 2.86
CA ASN A 52 16.39 7.15 2.70
C ASN A 52 16.75 7.33 1.23
N CYS A 53 15.82 7.83 0.45
CA CYS A 53 15.96 7.93 -1.00
C CYS A 53 16.12 9.35 -1.50
N GLU A 54 16.42 10.29 -0.62
CA GLU A 54 16.51 11.71 -0.98
C GLU A 54 17.57 12.00 -2.03
N LYS A 55 18.62 11.18 -2.06
CA LYS A 55 19.71 11.36 -3.02
C LYS A 55 19.53 10.58 -4.30
N PHE A 56 18.45 9.85 -4.42
CA PHE A 56 18.22 9.05 -5.61
C PHE A 56 17.84 9.90 -6.81
N ASP A 57 16.91 10.80 -6.60
CA ASP A 57 16.40 11.66 -7.67
C ASP A 57 15.90 12.95 -7.05
N GLY A 58 16.20 14.09 -7.70
CA GLY A 58 15.73 15.39 -7.20
C GLY A 58 14.23 15.54 -7.23
N ASP A 59 13.51 14.65 -7.92
CA ASP A 59 12.07 14.73 -8.10
C ASP A 59 11.34 13.61 -7.37
N ILE A 60 11.85 13.25 -6.20
CA ILE A 60 11.29 12.15 -5.40
C ILE A 60 9.82 12.37 -5.05
N ALA A 61 9.43 13.61 -4.75
CA ALA A 61 8.04 13.89 -4.39
C ALA A 61 7.09 13.54 -5.54
N ARG A 62 7.47 13.90 -6.78
CA ARG A 62 6.67 13.55 -7.95
C ARG A 62 6.63 12.04 -8.16
N MET A 63 7.76 11.38 -8.00
CA MET A 63 7.82 9.93 -8.15
C MET A 63 6.90 9.22 -7.15
N LYS A 64 6.90 9.67 -5.90
CA LYS A 64 6.03 9.08 -4.88
C LYS A 64 4.57 9.29 -5.23
N SER A 65 4.22 10.47 -5.72
CA SER A 65 2.85 10.75 -6.15
C SER A 65 2.44 9.85 -7.31
N ASP A 66 3.33 9.67 -8.28
CA ASP A 66 3.06 8.82 -9.43
C ASP A 66 2.88 7.35 -9.01
N ILE A 67 3.71 6.88 -8.08
CA ILE A 67 3.60 5.50 -7.59
C ILE A 67 2.25 5.28 -6.90
N LEU A 68 1.83 6.24 -6.07
CA LEU A 68 0.53 6.12 -5.41
C LEU A 68 -0.61 6.06 -6.41
N LYS A 69 -0.50 6.82 -7.50
CA LYS A 69 -1.50 6.76 -8.56
C LYS A 69 -1.53 5.40 -9.25
N LEU A 70 -0.35 4.82 -9.49
CA LEU A 70 -0.28 3.49 -10.08
C LEU A 70 -0.92 2.43 -9.20
N ILE A 71 -0.80 2.58 -7.89
CA ILE A 71 -1.40 1.65 -6.94
C ILE A 71 -2.90 1.85 -6.83
N ALA A 72 -3.34 3.10 -6.77
CA ALA A 72 -4.73 3.42 -6.43
C ALA A 72 -5.67 3.44 -7.63
N ILE A 73 -5.17 3.82 -8.80
CA ILE A 73 -6.03 3.95 -9.98
C ILE A 73 -6.03 2.63 -10.73
N PRO A 74 -7.21 2.01 -10.93
CA PRO A 74 -7.28 0.79 -11.72
C PRO A 74 -6.75 1.04 -13.12
N ALA A 75 -6.07 0.05 -13.67
CA ALA A 75 -5.64 0.14 -15.05
C ALA A 75 -6.87 0.31 -15.93
N VAL A 76 -6.99 1.48 -16.54
CA VAL A 76 -8.04 1.69 -17.52
C VAL A 76 -7.50 1.11 -18.83
N ILE A 77 -8.10 0.01 -19.22
CA ILE A 77 -7.74 -0.59 -20.47
C ILE A 77 -8.63 0.08 -21.53
N PRO A 78 -8.07 0.90 -22.38
CA PRO A 78 -8.88 1.48 -23.44
C PRO A 78 -9.38 0.35 -24.32
N ALA A 79 -10.66 0.39 -24.54
CA ALA A 79 -11.27 -0.62 -25.38
C ALA A 79 -10.77 -0.46 -26.81
#